data_656c20039fbd287bd527c976c909c00f
#
_entry.id   656c20039fbd287bd527c976c909c00f
#
_cell.length_a   1.000
_cell.length_b   1.000
_cell.length_c   1.000
_cell.angle_alpha   90.00
_cell.angle_beta   90.00
_cell.angle_gamma   90.00
#
_symmetry.space_group_name_H-M   'P 1'
#
loop_
_entity.id
_entity.type
_entity.pdbx_description
1 polymer ?
#
loop_
_entity_poly.entity_id
_entity_poly.type
_entity_poly.pdbx_seq_one_letter_code
_entity_poly.pdbx_strand_id
1 'polypeptide(L)'
;GVFRRMHLHSWNTNQAHVNEYWNCCYTGILLANRAIEIISEDDFPISSTENKASLIAETRALRAYYYWLVMDNWGDAPLVSASTSEQLEKTPRAEIYKFVVQELTECMNDLSEQKDASNYGRFNKWGAKALLANVYLNAEVYTGTPQWEACIKECNDILNSGQYQLESDYLAPFKVYNEGSVENIFVIPFDAVYAQGFEIYKAILHAANQATYKLQDSPWGPGSYKAVPQFINTYDPDDERLDMTWIQGQQYAADGTPLEGSYDMMGKPLVFVNSMPDGIFTGEADGFRLQKYEIQEECKT
;
A
#
# COMPACT_ATOMS: atom_id res chain seq x y z
N GLY A 1 -6.75 -6.63 -22.50
CA GLY A 1 -6.98 -5.46 -21.64
C GLY A 1 -5.75 -5.10 -20.81
N VAL A 2 -5.80 -3.98 -20.07
CA VAL A 2 -4.67 -3.44 -19.31
C VAL A 2 -4.18 -4.40 -18.22
N PHE A 3 -5.09 -5.00 -17.45
CA PHE A 3 -4.74 -5.95 -16.38
C PHE A 3 -4.05 -7.21 -16.93
N ARG A 4 -4.45 -7.69 -18.11
CA ARG A 4 -3.76 -8.81 -18.76
C ARG A 4 -2.31 -8.44 -19.13
N ARG A 5 -2.05 -7.21 -19.60
CA ARG A 5 -0.67 -6.76 -19.86
C ARG A 5 0.15 -6.65 -18.59
N MET A 6 -0.47 -6.20 -17.47
CA MET A 6 0.20 -6.18 -16.15
C MET A 6 0.57 -7.62 -15.73
N HIS A 7 -0.38 -8.56 -15.80
CA HIS A 7 -0.12 -9.97 -15.47
C HIS A 7 0.99 -10.59 -16.33
N LEU A 8 1.01 -10.30 -17.62
CA LEU A 8 2.01 -10.84 -18.57
C LEU A 8 3.32 -10.04 -18.63
N HIS A 9 3.49 -9.03 -17.77
CA HIS A 9 4.66 -8.14 -17.75
C HIS A 9 4.97 -7.53 -19.15
N SER A 10 3.91 -7.18 -19.90
CA SER A 10 4.00 -6.65 -21.27
C SER A 10 3.46 -5.21 -21.37
N TRP A 11 3.52 -4.45 -20.28
CA TRP A 11 3.17 -3.04 -20.26
C TRP A 11 4.21 -2.17 -20.98
N ASN A 12 3.84 -0.94 -21.25
CA ASN A 12 4.73 0.09 -21.76
C ASN A 12 4.47 1.42 -21.03
N THR A 13 5.31 2.43 -21.28
CA THR A 13 5.25 3.73 -20.64
C THR A 13 3.94 4.51 -20.86
N ASN A 14 3.19 4.18 -21.92
CA ASN A 14 1.91 4.82 -22.21
C ASN A 14 0.71 4.14 -21.54
N GLN A 15 0.94 3.07 -20.77
CA GLN A 15 -0.15 2.43 -20.04
C GLN A 15 -0.56 3.29 -18.86
N ALA A 16 -1.85 3.62 -18.78
CA ALA A 16 -2.41 4.54 -17.79
C ALA A 16 -1.93 4.23 -16.36
N HIS A 17 -2.04 2.98 -15.91
CA HIS A 17 -1.64 2.58 -14.54
C HIS A 17 -0.16 2.86 -14.23
N VAL A 18 0.74 2.66 -15.20
CA VAL A 18 2.16 2.95 -15.02
C VAL A 18 2.39 4.47 -14.94
N ASN A 19 1.75 5.21 -15.84
CA ASN A 19 1.91 6.67 -15.92
C ASN A 19 1.24 7.40 -14.74
N GLU A 20 0.04 6.98 -14.35
CA GLU A 20 -0.68 7.57 -13.22
C GLU A 20 0.08 7.36 -11.90
N TYR A 21 0.65 6.16 -11.69
CA TYR A 21 1.44 5.91 -10.49
C TYR A 21 2.74 6.73 -10.46
N TRP A 22 3.44 6.85 -11.60
CA TRP A 22 4.58 7.76 -11.74
C TRP A 22 4.20 9.21 -11.38
N ASN A 23 3.12 9.71 -11.97
CA ASN A 23 2.66 11.07 -11.72
C ASN A 23 2.26 11.28 -10.25
N CYS A 24 1.62 10.29 -9.63
CA CYS A 24 1.28 10.32 -8.21
C CYS A 24 2.55 10.48 -7.34
N CYS A 25 3.57 9.65 -7.56
CA CYS A 25 4.82 9.72 -6.81
C CYS A 25 5.52 11.08 -6.99
N TYR A 26 5.66 11.57 -8.22
CA TYR A 26 6.32 12.87 -8.47
C TYR A 26 5.49 14.06 -7.99
N THR A 27 4.18 13.99 -8.02
CA THR A 27 3.33 15.00 -7.38
C THR A 27 3.61 15.07 -5.88
N GLY A 28 3.69 13.91 -5.21
CA GLY A 28 4.04 13.85 -3.79
C GLY A 28 5.45 14.43 -3.49
N ILE A 29 6.45 14.11 -4.32
CA ILE A 29 7.80 14.66 -4.20
C ILE A 29 7.81 16.19 -4.34
N LEU A 30 7.14 16.72 -5.36
CA LEU A 30 7.10 18.17 -5.61
C LEU A 30 6.35 18.91 -4.51
N LEU A 31 5.25 18.36 -4.02
CA LEU A 31 4.52 18.92 -2.87
C LEU A 31 5.38 18.90 -1.60
N ALA A 32 6.13 17.83 -1.36
CA ALA A 32 7.03 17.76 -0.21
C ALA A 32 8.18 18.79 -0.34
N ASN A 33 8.79 18.95 -1.52
CA ASN A 33 9.79 19.99 -1.77
C ASN A 33 9.22 21.38 -1.47
N ARG A 34 8.04 21.69 -2.02
CA ARG A 34 7.37 22.96 -1.80
C ARG A 34 7.01 23.21 -0.34
N ALA A 35 6.54 22.19 0.37
CA ALA A 35 6.24 22.30 1.79
C ALA A 35 7.51 22.58 2.61
N ILE A 36 8.63 21.88 2.34
CA ILE A 36 9.91 22.13 3.02
C ILE A 36 10.38 23.57 2.78
N GLU A 37 10.31 24.07 1.55
CA GLU A 37 10.69 25.46 1.21
C GLU A 37 9.86 26.46 2.03
N ILE A 38 8.53 26.34 2.01
CA ILE A 38 7.62 27.24 2.71
C ILE A 38 7.81 27.17 4.23
N ILE A 39 7.88 25.97 4.79
CA ILE A 39 8.06 25.80 6.24
C ILE A 39 9.41 26.33 6.69
N SER A 40 10.44 26.32 5.84
CA SER A 40 11.78 26.81 6.14
C SER A 40 11.88 28.34 6.21
N GLU A 41 10.92 29.09 5.66
CA GLU A 41 10.90 30.56 5.75
C GLU A 41 10.87 31.04 7.19
N ASP A 42 11.60 32.11 7.52
CA ASP A 42 11.74 32.60 8.91
C ASP A 42 10.42 33.06 9.52
N ASP A 43 9.51 33.59 8.71
CA ASP A 43 8.20 34.12 9.11
C ASP A 43 7.07 33.10 8.94
N PHE A 44 7.37 31.82 8.67
CA PHE A 44 6.36 30.79 8.57
C PHE A 44 5.55 30.72 9.88
N PRO A 45 4.22 30.91 9.81
CA PRO A 45 3.38 30.88 11.01
C PRO A 45 3.24 29.44 11.51
N ILE A 46 3.69 29.21 12.73
CA ILE A 46 3.59 27.90 13.38
C ILE A 46 2.75 28.00 14.64
N SER A 47 1.91 27.00 14.88
CA SER A 47 1.13 26.88 16.12
C SER A 47 2.06 26.66 17.31
N SER A 48 1.69 27.15 18.49
CA SER A 48 2.43 26.92 19.73
C SER A 48 2.54 25.44 20.15
N THR A 49 1.74 24.58 19.52
CA THR A 49 1.73 23.12 19.75
C THR A 49 2.59 22.35 18.76
N GLU A 50 3.11 23.01 17.71
CA GLU A 50 3.90 22.39 16.67
C GLU A 50 5.37 22.81 16.75
N ASN A 51 6.26 21.98 16.19
CA ASN A 51 7.69 22.24 16.08
C ASN A 51 8.08 22.30 14.61
N LYS A 52 8.70 23.41 14.19
CA LYS A 52 9.15 23.62 12.80
C LYS A 52 10.09 22.52 12.31
N ALA A 53 11.07 22.11 13.14
CA ALA A 53 11.99 21.04 12.79
C ALA A 53 11.25 19.69 12.60
N SER A 54 10.27 19.39 13.44
CA SER A 54 9.45 18.19 13.32
C SER A 54 8.61 18.18 12.02
N LEU A 55 7.98 19.30 11.67
CA LEU A 55 7.21 19.42 10.43
C LEU A 55 8.09 19.21 9.17
N ILE A 56 9.30 19.78 9.19
CA ILE A 56 10.29 19.58 8.12
C ILE A 56 10.72 18.11 8.10
N ALA A 57 10.99 17.49 9.24
CA ALA A 57 11.40 16.11 9.35
C ALA A 57 10.33 15.14 8.80
N GLU A 58 9.07 15.33 9.16
CA GLU A 58 7.95 14.54 8.64
C GLU A 58 7.82 14.68 7.12
N THR A 59 7.97 15.90 6.60
CA THR A 59 7.88 16.17 5.17
C THR A 59 9.07 15.56 4.41
N ARG A 60 10.27 15.56 5.01
CA ARG A 60 11.45 14.86 4.47
C ARG A 60 11.25 13.35 4.45
N ALA A 61 10.71 12.77 5.52
CA ALA A 61 10.40 11.34 5.59
C ALA A 61 9.36 10.95 4.53
N LEU A 62 8.33 11.77 4.31
CA LEU A 62 7.34 11.56 3.26
C LEU A 62 7.96 11.66 1.86
N ARG A 63 8.86 12.62 1.62
CA ARG A 63 9.61 12.72 0.36
C ARG A 63 10.46 11.48 0.12
N ALA A 64 11.15 10.99 1.13
CA ALA A 64 11.93 9.76 1.07
C ALA A 64 11.05 8.53 0.76
N TYR A 65 9.84 8.46 1.32
CA TYR A 65 8.86 7.42 1.01
C TYR A 65 8.48 7.42 -0.48
N TYR A 66 8.16 8.57 -1.06
CA TYR A 66 7.85 8.65 -2.49
C TYR A 66 9.07 8.29 -3.36
N TYR A 67 10.29 8.68 -2.98
CA TYR A 67 11.50 8.26 -3.69
C TYR A 67 11.79 6.78 -3.57
N TRP A 68 11.49 6.17 -2.42
CA TRP A 68 11.54 4.71 -2.29
C TRP A 68 10.58 4.04 -3.28
N LEU A 69 9.34 4.49 -3.39
CA LEU A 69 8.38 3.97 -4.37
C LEU A 69 8.89 4.14 -5.81
N VAL A 70 9.50 5.29 -6.13
CA VAL A 70 10.05 5.56 -7.46
C VAL A 70 11.21 4.62 -7.78
N MET A 71 12.20 4.50 -6.90
CA MET A 71 13.38 3.67 -7.16
C MET A 71 13.05 2.16 -7.17
N ASP A 72 12.05 1.74 -6.39
CA ASP A 72 11.61 0.35 -6.34
C ASP A 72 10.91 -0.06 -7.64
N ASN A 73 10.04 0.78 -8.16
CA ASN A 73 9.22 0.47 -9.34
C ASN A 73 9.90 0.78 -10.69
N TRP A 74 10.76 1.80 -10.78
CA TRP A 74 11.35 2.24 -12.06
C TRP A 74 12.87 2.21 -12.10
N GLY A 75 13.54 2.07 -10.98
CA GLY A 75 15.00 2.09 -10.92
C GLY A 75 15.57 3.50 -11.05
N ASP A 76 16.30 3.76 -12.15
CA ASP A 76 16.85 5.10 -12.42
C ASP A 76 15.73 6.09 -12.72
N ALA A 77 15.76 7.26 -12.04
CA ALA A 77 14.74 8.29 -12.16
C ALA A 77 15.28 9.68 -11.82
N PRO A 78 14.64 10.78 -12.26
CA PRO A 78 15.06 12.12 -11.88
C PRO A 78 15.04 12.35 -10.37
N LEU A 79 16.12 12.87 -9.79
CA LEU A 79 16.21 13.26 -8.39
C LEU A 79 16.01 14.77 -8.25
N VAL A 80 14.86 15.16 -7.71
CA VAL A 80 14.42 16.55 -7.54
C VAL A 80 14.35 16.86 -6.04
N SER A 81 15.26 17.66 -5.52
CA SER A 81 15.34 18.02 -4.10
C SER A 81 14.83 19.44 -3.79
N ALA A 82 14.41 20.19 -4.80
CA ALA A 82 13.83 21.52 -4.67
C ALA A 82 12.69 21.70 -5.67
N SER A 83 11.86 22.72 -5.48
CA SER A 83 10.83 23.09 -6.46
C SER A 83 11.48 23.67 -7.71
N THR A 84 11.43 22.93 -8.82
CA THR A 84 11.98 23.36 -10.09
C THR A 84 11.08 22.96 -11.25
N SER A 85 11.09 23.73 -12.32
CA SER A 85 10.45 23.41 -13.60
C SER A 85 11.45 22.87 -14.63
N GLU A 86 12.72 22.70 -14.27
CA GLU A 86 13.74 22.20 -15.17
C GLU A 86 13.52 20.71 -15.45
N GLN A 87 13.80 20.31 -16.69
CA GLN A 87 13.84 18.90 -17.04
C GLN A 87 15.17 18.32 -16.57
N LEU A 88 15.09 17.35 -15.65
CA LEU A 88 16.26 16.71 -15.07
C LEU A 88 16.56 15.38 -15.75
N GLU A 89 17.85 15.07 -15.85
CA GLU A 89 18.33 13.76 -16.28
C GLU A 89 18.05 12.69 -15.22
N LYS A 90 18.05 11.43 -15.64
CA LYS A 90 17.89 10.31 -14.71
C LYS A 90 19.11 10.17 -13.81
N THR A 91 18.86 10.06 -12.53
CA THR A 91 19.83 9.69 -11.50
C THR A 91 19.85 8.17 -11.34
N PRO A 92 21.03 7.53 -11.25
CA PRO A 92 21.13 6.09 -11.00
C PRO A 92 20.39 5.68 -9.72
N ARG A 93 19.72 4.52 -9.74
CA ARG A 93 18.97 3.97 -8.59
C ARG A 93 19.78 3.94 -7.30
N ALA A 94 21.06 3.57 -7.38
CA ALA A 94 21.96 3.54 -6.22
C ALA A 94 22.17 4.94 -5.58
N GLU A 95 22.12 6.01 -6.36
CA GLU A 95 22.21 7.37 -5.82
C GLU A 95 20.88 7.81 -5.20
N ILE A 96 19.73 7.40 -5.78
CA ILE A 96 18.43 7.62 -5.17
C ILE A 96 18.32 6.86 -3.83
N TYR A 97 18.83 5.64 -3.78
CA TYR A 97 18.94 4.86 -2.52
C TYR A 97 19.71 5.64 -1.45
N LYS A 98 20.89 6.18 -1.79
CA LYS A 98 21.68 6.99 -0.86
C LYS A 98 20.91 8.20 -0.36
N PHE A 99 20.21 8.89 -1.25
CA PHE A 99 19.36 10.03 -0.90
C PHE A 99 18.26 9.64 0.07
N VAL A 100 17.53 8.52 -0.19
CA VAL A 100 16.47 8.03 0.69
C VAL A 100 17.01 7.69 2.08
N VAL A 101 18.14 6.98 2.16
CA VAL A 101 18.79 6.63 3.43
C VAL A 101 19.22 7.91 4.18
N GLN A 102 19.83 8.86 3.47
CA GLN A 102 20.27 10.12 4.05
C GLN A 102 19.09 10.92 4.61
N GLU A 103 18.01 11.12 3.83
CA GLU A 103 16.81 11.85 4.26
C GLU A 103 16.24 11.28 5.55
N LEU A 104 16.03 9.96 5.58
CA LEU A 104 15.46 9.29 6.75
C LEU A 104 16.39 9.32 7.97
N THR A 105 17.70 9.19 7.76
CA THR A 105 18.67 9.18 8.87
C THR A 105 18.82 10.58 9.48
N GLU A 106 18.92 11.61 8.66
CA GLU A 106 19.11 12.99 9.12
C GLU A 106 17.86 13.54 9.83
N CYS A 107 16.66 13.24 9.35
CA CYS A 107 15.42 13.74 9.96
C CYS A 107 15.00 12.95 11.21
N MET A 108 15.58 11.79 11.48
CA MET A 108 15.15 10.84 12.51
C MET A 108 15.01 11.44 13.92
N ASN A 109 15.92 12.34 14.30
CA ASN A 109 15.95 12.89 15.65
C ASN A 109 14.89 13.98 15.89
N ASP A 110 14.34 14.55 14.81
CA ASP A 110 13.30 15.58 14.87
C ASP A 110 11.89 15.00 14.72
N LEU A 111 11.78 13.69 14.42
CA LEU A 111 10.52 12.97 14.35
C LEU A 111 10.00 12.60 15.73
N SER A 112 8.67 12.70 15.92
CA SER A 112 8.02 12.27 17.15
C SER A 112 8.25 10.79 17.43
N GLU A 113 8.47 10.42 18.70
CA GLU A 113 8.49 9.03 19.16
C GLU A 113 7.11 8.55 19.65
N GLN A 114 6.11 9.43 19.68
CA GLN A 114 4.80 9.10 20.22
C GLN A 114 3.97 8.30 19.21
N LYS A 115 3.25 7.30 19.75
CA LYS A 115 2.20 6.56 19.04
C LYS A 115 0.86 6.90 19.68
N ASP A 116 0.24 7.97 19.23
CA ASP A 116 -1.04 8.45 19.73
C ASP A 116 -1.90 9.03 18.59
N ALA A 117 -3.10 9.49 18.94
CA ALA A 117 -4.04 10.04 17.95
C ALA A 117 -3.48 11.29 17.23
N SER A 118 -2.59 12.07 17.84
CA SER A 118 -2.00 13.26 17.22
C SER A 118 -0.97 12.91 16.13
N ASN A 119 -0.43 11.70 16.16
CA ASN A 119 0.55 11.17 15.20
C ASN A 119 -0.07 10.17 14.22
N TYR A 120 -1.37 9.87 14.31
CA TYR A 120 -2.04 8.98 13.38
C TYR A 120 -2.06 9.56 11.95
N GLY A 121 -1.55 8.80 10.98
CA GLY A 121 -1.39 9.27 9.61
C GLY A 121 -0.21 10.22 9.36
N ARG A 122 0.62 10.50 10.39
CA ARG A 122 1.84 11.30 10.28
C ARG A 122 3.08 10.41 10.34
N PHE A 123 4.18 10.84 9.69
CA PHE A 123 5.44 10.15 9.84
C PHE A 123 6.02 10.40 11.23
N ASN A 124 6.11 9.37 12.03
CA ASN A 124 6.86 9.36 13.28
C ASN A 124 8.19 8.61 13.11
N LYS A 125 9.02 8.60 14.13
CA LYS A 125 10.32 7.92 14.15
C LYS A 125 10.23 6.44 13.77
N TRP A 126 9.18 5.77 14.21
CA TRP A 126 8.99 4.33 13.98
C TRP A 126 8.58 4.03 12.54
N GLY A 127 7.75 4.88 11.95
CA GLY A 127 7.43 4.82 10.51
C GLY A 127 8.68 5.00 9.64
N ALA A 128 9.55 5.96 10.01
CA ALA A 128 10.83 6.17 9.32
C ALA A 128 11.78 4.97 9.48
N LYS A 129 11.85 4.36 10.67
CA LYS A 129 12.64 3.13 10.90
C LYS A 129 12.09 1.94 10.13
N ALA A 130 10.77 1.76 10.06
CA ALA A 130 10.16 0.70 9.27
C ALA A 130 10.45 0.87 7.78
N LEU A 131 10.42 2.10 7.27
CA LEU A 131 10.81 2.40 5.90
C LEU A 131 12.30 2.11 5.66
N LEU A 132 13.19 2.52 6.56
CA LEU A 132 14.63 2.18 6.48
C LEU A 132 14.87 0.67 6.49
N ALA A 133 14.15 -0.09 7.32
CA ALA A 133 14.25 -1.54 7.33
C ALA A 133 13.92 -2.14 5.96
N ASN A 134 12.84 -1.68 5.30
CA ASN A 134 12.49 -2.09 3.95
C ASN A 134 13.55 -1.70 2.90
N VAL A 135 14.08 -0.47 3.01
CA VAL A 135 15.14 0.03 2.12
C VAL A 135 16.41 -0.80 2.27
N TYR A 136 16.84 -1.12 3.49
CA TYR A 136 18.02 -1.95 3.76
C TYR A 136 17.83 -3.40 3.37
N LEU A 137 16.64 -3.97 3.55
CA LEU A 137 16.32 -5.34 3.13
C LEU A 137 16.55 -5.53 1.63
N ASN A 138 16.22 -4.53 0.82
CA ASN A 138 16.36 -4.55 -0.63
C ASN A 138 17.65 -3.86 -1.15
N ALA A 139 18.57 -3.48 -0.27
CA ALA A 139 19.78 -2.72 -0.63
C ALA A 139 20.64 -3.43 -1.69
N GLU A 140 20.76 -4.77 -1.65
CA GLU A 140 21.50 -5.53 -2.64
C GLU A 140 20.90 -5.37 -4.05
N VAL A 141 19.58 -5.36 -4.17
CA VAL A 141 18.88 -5.13 -5.45
C VAL A 141 19.10 -3.70 -5.96
N TYR A 142 19.16 -2.72 -5.05
CA TYR A 142 19.28 -1.31 -5.42
C TYR A 142 20.72 -0.90 -5.72
N THR A 143 21.70 -1.51 -5.04
CA THR A 143 23.10 -1.05 -5.03
C THR A 143 24.13 -2.11 -5.38
N GLY A 144 23.74 -3.39 -5.40
CA GLY A 144 24.66 -4.53 -5.49
C GLY A 144 25.32 -4.89 -4.18
N THR A 145 25.00 -4.21 -3.06
CA THR A 145 25.62 -4.46 -1.74
C THR A 145 24.53 -4.69 -0.69
N PRO A 146 24.48 -5.87 -0.04
CA PRO A 146 23.48 -6.15 1.00
C PRO A 146 23.70 -5.30 2.26
N GLN A 147 22.60 -5.01 2.98
CA GLN A 147 22.60 -4.25 4.23
C GLN A 147 21.77 -4.94 5.32
N TRP A 148 21.93 -6.27 5.45
CA TRP A 148 21.14 -7.10 6.37
C TRP A 148 21.24 -6.67 7.83
N GLU A 149 22.46 -6.33 8.28
CA GLU A 149 22.70 -5.91 9.67
C GLU A 149 22.00 -4.57 9.99
N ALA A 150 21.99 -3.64 9.03
CA ALA A 150 21.28 -2.38 9.16
C ALA A 150 19.76 -2.61 9.24
N CYS A 151 19.22 -3.49 8.39
CA CYS A 151 17.82 -3.89 8.44
C CYS A 151 17.45 -4.47 9.81
N ILE A 152 18.23 -5.44 10.30
CA ILE A 152 18.02 -6.08 11.61
C ILE A 152 18.03 -5.05 12.73
N LYS A 153 18.95 -4.08 12.68
CA LYS A 153 19.06 -3.02 13.67
C LYS A 153 17.75 -2.19 13.73
N GLU A 154 17.25 -1.72 12.59
CA GLU A 154 16.02 -0.91 12.56
C GLU A 154 14.79 -1.71 13.04
N CYS A 155 14.69 -2.99 12.68
CA CYS A 155 13.65 -3.87 13.19
C CYS A 155 13.74 -4.03 14.72
N ASN A 156 14.95 -4.28 15.25
CA ASN A 156 15.16 -4.43 16.71
C ASN A 156 14.84 -3.13 17.46
N ASP A 157 15.17 -1.97 16.90
CA ASP A 157 14.85 -0.69 17.52
C ASP A 157 13.33 -0.51 17.67
N ILE A 158 12.54 -0.91 16.66
CA ILE A 158 11.07 -0.88 16.73
C ILE A 158 10.55 -1.86 17.78
N LEU A 159 11.00 -3.10 17.76
CA LEU A 159 10.59 -4.13 18.71
C LEU A 159 10.92 -3.74 20.16
N ASN A 160 12.13 -3.21 20.39
CA ASN A 160 12.61 -2.80 21.71
C ASN A 160 11.95 -1.52 22.21
N SER A 161 11.26 -0.76 21.35
CA SER A 161 10.50 0.43 21.78
C SER A 161 9.35 0.09 22.71
N GLY A 162 8.83 -1.14 22.62
CA GLY A 162 7.65 -1.59 23.37
C GLY A 162 6.34 -0.94 22.94
N GLN A 163 6.33 -0.13 21.87
CA GLN A 163 5.13 0.56 21.39
C GLN A 163 4.29 -0.26 20.40
N TYR A 164 4.85 -1.31 19.86
CA TYR A 164 4.22 -2.16 18.86
C TYR A 164 4.28 -3.62 19.27
N GLN A 165 3.23 -4.35 18.95
CA GLN A 165 3.13 -5.79 19.18
C GLN A 165 2.19 -6.41 18.14
N LEU A 166 2.28 -7.72 17.92
CA LEU A 166 1.34 -8.41 17.06
C LEU A 166 -0.05 -8.41 17.71
N GLU A 167 -1.07 -8.21 16.88
CA GLU A 167 -2.46 -8.39 17.28
C GLU A 167 -2.76 -9.86 17.59
N SER A 168 -3.68 -10.11 18.49
CA SER A 168 -4.17 -11.47 18.77
C SER A 168 -5.08 -12.02 17.67
N ASP A 169 -5.72 -11.13 16.90
CA ASP A 169 -6.55 -11.43 15.74
C ASP A 169 -5.81 -10.94 14.49
N TYR A 170 -5.45 -11.86 13.61
CA TYR A 170 -4.75 -11.56 12.36
C TYR A 170 -5.45 -10.49 11.50
N LEU A 171 -6.79 -10.42 11.57
CA LEU A 171 -7.56 -9.45 10.78
C LEU A 171 -7.74 -8.10 11.48
N ALA A 172 -7.36 -7.94 12.75
CA ALA A 172 -7.55 -6.69 13.47
C ALA A 172 -6.96 -5.45 12.77
N PRO A 173 -5.73 -5.48 12.18
CA PRO A 173 -5.17 -4.35 11.47
C PRO A 173 -5.93 -3.96 10.19
N PHE A 174 -6.82 -4.83 9.69
CA PHE A 174 -7.53 -4.69 8.42
C PHE A 174 -9.03 -4.40 8.60
N LYS A 175 -9.46 -4.17 9.83
CA LYS A 175 -10.82 -3.72 10.15
C LYS A 175 -11.03 -2.27 9.75
N VAL A 176 -12.28 -1.86 9.58
CA VAL A 176 -12.64 -0.48 9.24
C VAL A 176 -12.18 0.48 10.33
N TYR A 177 -12.43 0.14 11.59
CA TYR A 177 -11.98 0.91 12.75
C TYR A 177 -10.70 0.28 13.31
N ASN A 178 -9.56 0.60 12.72
CA ASN A 178 -8.24 0.06 13.06
C ASN A 178 -7.25 1.10 13.58
N GLU A 179 -7.70 2.31 13.88
CA GLU A 179 -6.87 3.40 14.38
C GLU A 179 -6.23 3.08 15.74
N GLY A 180 -6.84 2.19 16.50
CA GLY A 180 -6.32 1.68 17.77
C GLY A 180 -5.39 0.48 17.67
N SER A 181 -5.10 -0.02 16.46
CA SER A 181 -4.26 -1.22 16.29
C SER A 181 -2.88 -1.03 16.89
N VAL A 182 -2.47 -2.01 17.69
CA VAL A 182 -1.13 -2.05 18.31
C VAL A 182 -0.06 -2.55 17.34
N GLU A 183 -0.44 -3.11 16.20
CA GLU A 183 0.46 -3.62 15.18
C GLU A 183 0.82 -2.58 14.11
N ASN A 184 -0.10 -1.66 13.79
CA ASN A 184 0.11 -0.67 12.74
C ASN A 184 1.19 0.35 13.11
N ILE A 185 2.27 0.43 12.31
CA ILE A 185 3.41 1.33 12.53
C ILE A 185 3.22 2.66 11.81
N PHE A 186 2.93 2.61 10.51
CA PHE A 186 2.61 3.76 9.69
C PHE A 186 1.35 3.46 8.88
N VAL A 187 0.43 4.41 8.85
CA VAL A 187 -0.85 4.26 8.17
C VAL A 187 -1.09 5.42 7.21
N ILE A 188 -1.76 5.12 6.11
CA ILE A 188 -2.33 6.13 5.22
C ILE A 188 -3.84 6.09 5.48
N PRO A 189 -4.39 7.06 6.22
CA PRO A 189 -5.80 7.03 6.59
C PRO A 189 -6.69 7.25 5.37
N PHE A 190 -7.77 6.49 5.30
CA PHE A 190 -8.88 6.70 4.39
C PHE A 190 -10.13 7.06 5.19
N ASP A 191 -10.95 7.94 4.65
CA ASP A 191 -12.14 8.47 5.29
C ASP A 191 -13.20 8.77 4.21
N ALA A 192 -14.47 8.53 4.52
CA ALA A 192 -15.57 8.68 3.56
C ALA A 192 -15.80 10.14 3.09
N VAL A 193 -15.29 11.13 3.83
CA VAL A 193 -15.50 12.56 3.57
C VAL A 193 -14.24 13.26 3.09
N TYR A 194 -13.14 13.08 3.83
CA TYR A 194 -11.91 13.88 3.67
C TYR A 194 -10.79 13.16 2.91
N ALA A 195 -10.80 11.82 2.88
CA ALA A 195 -9.73 11.01 2.29
C ALA A 195 -10.31 9.78 1.57
N GLN A 196 -11.19 10.03 0.62
CA GLN A 196 -11.86 9.01 -0.18
C GLN A 196 -10.89 8.29 -1.13
N GLY A 197 -11.29 7.13 -1.67
CA GLY A 197 -10.59 6.44 -2.74
C GLY A 197 -10.12 5.02 -2.42
N PHE A 198 -10.40 4.49 -1.23
CA PHE A 198 -10.12 3.09 -0.93
C PHE A 198 -11.21 2.18 -1.51
N GLU A 199 -11.12 1.91 -2.82
CA GLU A 199 -12.12 1.13 -3.56
C GLU A 199 -11.60 -0.27 -3.97
N ILE A 200 -10.62 -0.80 -3.25
CA ILE A 200 -9.99 -2.08 -3.60
C ILE A 200 -11.01 -3.22 -3.74
N TYR A 201 -12.05 -3.22 -2.92
CA TYR A 201 -13.13 -4.22 -2.99
C TYR A 201 -13.87 -4.22 -4.33
N LYS A 202 -14.05 -3.04 -4.96
CA LYS A 202 -14.67 -2.93 -6.29
C LYS A 202 -13.84 -3.63 -7.38
N ALA A 203 -12.53 -3.64 -7.25
CA ALA A 203 -11.63 -4.29 -8.19
C ALA A 203 -11.44 -5.79 -7.94
N ILE A 204 -11.60 -6.25 -6.70
CA ILE A 204 -11.34 -7.63 -6.28
C ILE A 204 -12.61 -8.49 -6.35
N LEU A 205 -13.73 -8.00 -5.81
CA LEU A 205 -14.96 -8.76 -5.70
C LEU A 205 -15.63 -8.96 -7.07
N HIS A 206 -16.36 -10.05 -7.20
CA HIS A 206 -17.27 -10.27 -8.31
C HIS A 206 -18.53 -9.41 -8.15
N ALA A 207 -19.14 -8.96 -9.25
CA ALA A 207 -20.36 -8.13 -9.23
C ALA A 207 -21.48 -8.75 -8.40
N ALA A 208 -21.68 -10.07 -8.47
CA ALA A 208 -22.68 -10.77 -7.68
C ALA A 208 -22.44 -10.66 -6.14
N ASN A 209 -21.19 -10.44 -5.70
CA ASN A 209 -20.89 -10.21 -4.29
C ASN A 209 -21.44 -8.88 -3.75
N GLN A 210 -22.02 -8.02 -4.59
CA GLN A 210 -22.86 -6.92 -4.14
C GLN A 210 -23.95 -7.41 -3.17
N ALA A 211 -24.58 -8.56 -3.48
CA ALA A 211 -25.59 -9.16 -2.62
C ALA A 211 -25.02 -9.78 -1.33
N THR A 212 -23.77 -10.27 -1.36
CA THR A 212 -23.07 -10.80 -0.18
C THR A 212 -22.87 -9.71 0.88
N TYR A 213 -22.37 -8.56 0.45
CA TYR A 213 -21.96 -7.46 1.34
C TYR A 213 -22.97 -6.32 1.40
N LYS A 214 -24.11 -6.42 0.72
CA LYS A 214 -25.16 -5.37 0.62
C LYS A 214 -24.58 -4.02 0.17
N LEU A 215 -23.64 -4.06 -0.79
CA LEU A 215 -23.00 -2.85 -1.30
C LEU A 215 -24.00 -1.97 -2.05
N GLN A 216 -23.84 -0.63 -1.95
CA GLN A 216 -24.62 0.32 -2.74
C GLN A 216 -24.22 0.22 -4.22
N ASP A 217 -22.92 0.23 -4.49
CA ASP A 217 -22.37 0.09 -5.84
C ASP A 217 -21.90 -1.35 -6.10
N SER A 218 -22.12 -1.80 -7.33
CA SER A 218 -21.63 -3.10 -7.78
C SER A 218 -20.11 -3.08 -7.92
N PRO A 219 -19.39 -4.15 -7.51
CA PRO A 219 -18.01 -4.37 -7.90
C PRO A 219 -17.83 -4.39 -9.42
N TRP A 220 -16.61 -4.14 -9.90
CA TRP A 220 -16.33 -3.98 -11.34
C TRP A 220 -16.28 -5.33 -12.07
N GLY A 221 -17.44 -5.80 -12.51
CA GLY A 221 -17.57 -7.00 -13.34
C GLY A 221 -17.17 -8.30 -12.61
N PRO A 222 -16.39 -9.18 -13.25
CA PRO A 222 -16.04 -10.50 -12.67
C PRO A 222 -14.91 -10.43 -11.62
N GLY A 223 -14.48 -9.23 -11.21
CA GLY A 223 -13.29 -9.01 -10.41
C GLY A 223 -12.00 -9.01 -11.25
N SER A 224 -11.24 -7.92 -11.14
CA SER A 224 -10.02 -7.70 -11.94
C SER A 224 -8.78 -8.34 -11.32
N TYR A 225 -8.70 -8.37 -9.99
CA TYR A 225 -7.58 -8.93 -9.23
C TYR A 225 -7.97 -10.29 -8.65
N LYS A 226 -7.16 -11.30 -8.96
CA LYS A 226 -7.38 -12.67 -8.57
C LYS A 226 -6.05 -13.28 -8.12
N ALA A 227 -6.11 -14.14 -7.10
CA ALA A 227 -4.91 -14.86 -6.67
C ALA A 227 -4.49 -15.87 -7.72
N VAL A 228 -3.20 -15.90 -8.02
CA VAL A 228 -2.63 -16.94 -8.88
C VAL A 228 -2.47 -18.25 -8.09
N PRO A 229 -2.76 -19.41 -8.71
CA PRO A 229 -2.65 -20.70 -8.03
C PRO A 229 -1.28 -20.98 -7.44
N GLN A 230 -0.21 -20.54 -8.10
CA GLN A 230 1.16 -20.69 -7.60
C GLN A 230 1.35 -20.04 -6.24
N PHE A 231 0.75 -18.87 -6.01
CA PHE A 231 0.81 -18.19 -4.71
C PHE A 231 -0.06 -18.91 -3.67
N ILE A 232 -1.31 -19.24 -4.00
CA ILE A 232 -2.21 -19.95 -3.09
C ILE A 232 -1.59 -21.28 -2.62
N ASN A 233 -0.92 -22.00 -3.50
CA ASN A 233 -0.28 -23.27 -3.19
C ASN A 233 0.98 -23.13 -2.31
N THR A 234 1.44 -21.92 -1.98
CA THR A 234 2.52 -21.69 -1.00
C THR A 234 2.05 -21.69 0.45
N TYR A 235 0.74 -21.59 0.68
CA TYR A 235 0.22 -21.71 2.04
C TYR A 235 0.38 -23.13 2.56
N ASP A 236 0.79 -23.26 3.81
CA ASP A 236 0.71 -24.53 4.51
C ASP A 236 -0.77 -24.91 4.70
N PRO A 237 -1.15 -26.20 4.57
CA PRO A 237 -2.53 -26.64 4.78
C PRO A 237 -3.12 -26.28 6.16
N ASP A 238 -2.25 -26.12 7.18
CA ASP A 238 -2.66 -25.75 8.53
C ASP A 238 -2.59 -24.22 8.78
N ASP A 239 -2.29 -23.42 7.75
CA ASP A 239 -2.25 -21.96 7.85
C ASP A 239 -3.63 -21.35 7.75
N GLU A 240 -4.23 -21.00 8.90
CA GLU A 240 -5.55 -20.38 8.98
C GLU A 240 -5.69 -19.08 8.19
N ARG A 241 -4.57 -18.40 7.85
CA ARG A 241 -4.58 -17.16 7.06
C ARG A 241 -5.12 -17.38 5.64
N LEU A 242 -5.04 -18.61 5.12
CA LEU A 242 -5.61 -18.92 3.80
C LEU A 242 -7.12 -18.64 3.79
N ASP A 243 -7.86 -19.22 4.72
CA ASP A 243 -9.32 -19.06 4.77
C ASP A 243 -9.74 -17.67 5.26
N MET A 244 -8.93 -17.02 6.12
CA MET A 244 -9.17 -15.66 6.58
C MET A 244 -8.97 -14.61 5.48
N THR A 245 -8.07 -14.87 4.54
CA THR A 245 -7.65 -13.89 3.53
C THR A 245 -8.36 -14.04 2.19
N TRP A 246 -8.75 -15.27 1.83
CA TRP A 246 -9.17 -15.59 0.46
C TRP A 246 -10.57 -16.17 0.39
N ILE A 247 -11.45 -15.53 -0.39
CA ILE A 247 -12.77 -16.04 -0.72
C ILE A 247 -12.60 -17.17 -1.75
N GLN A 248 -13.18 -18.31 -1.44
CA GLN A 248 -13.17 -19.52 -2.26
C GLN A 248 -14.52 -20.24 -2.26
N GLY A 249 -14.70 -21.21 -3.15
CA GLY A 249 -15.91 -22.05 -3.20
C GLY A 249 -17.17 -21.30 -3.62
N GLN A 250 -18.33 -21.88 -3.29
CA GLN A 250 -19.66 -21.34 -3.62
C GLN A 250 -19.85 -19.99 -2.92
N GLN A 251 -20.33 -19.01 -3.66
CA GLN A 251 -20.65 -17.69 -3.13
C GLN A 251 -22.14 -17.59 -2.76
N TYR A 252 -22.43 -16.79 -1.73
CA TYR A 252 -23.75 -16.62 -1.18
C TYR A 252 -24.10 -15.15 -0.96
N ALA A 253 -25.37 -14.80 -1.14
CA ALA A 253 -25.92 -13.53 -0.69
C ALA A 253 -25.96 -13.45 0.85
N ALA A 254 -26.19 -12.27 1.39
CA ALA A 254 -26.27 -12.05 2.84
C ALA A 254 -27.39 -12.84 3.54
N ASP A 255 -28.42 -13.26 2.81
CA ASP A 255 -29.53 -14.09 3.31
C ASP A 255 -29.26 -15.60 3.16
N GLY A 256 -28.09 -16.00 2.67
CA GLY A 256 -27.71 -17.38 2.45
C GLY A 256 -28.14 -17.95 1.09
N THR A 257 -28.75 -17.17 0.22
CA THR A 257 -29.11 -17.61 -1.15
C THR A 257 -27.84 -17.84 -1.96
N PRO A 258 -27.65 -19.00 -2.61
CA PRO A 258 -26.52 -19.23 -3.51
C PRO A 258 -26.49 -18.23 -4.66
N LEU A 259 -25.32 -17.66 -4.91
CA LEU A 259 -25.12 -16.73 -6.03
C LEU A 259 -24.80 -17.49 -7.33
N GLU A 260 -25.26 -16.93 -8.43
CA GLU A 260 -24.94 -17.37 -9.77
C GLU A 260 -23.94 -16.40 -10.41
N GLY A 261 -23.19 -16.91 -11.39
CA GLY A 261 -22.31 -16.11 -12.22
C GLY A 261 -23.09 -15.23 -13.20
N SER A 262 -22.39 -14.32 -13.88
CA SER A 262 -23.02 -13.31 -14.73
C SER A 262 -22.74 -13.59 -16.22
N TYR A 263 -21.55 -13.49 -16.67
CA TYR A 263 -21.17 -13.51 -18.10
C TYR A 263 -21.14 -14.93 -18.67
N ASP A 264 -20.01 -15.58 -18.59
CA ASP A 264 -19.80 -16.97 -19.08
C ASP A 264 -20.41 -18.02 -18.11
N MET A 265 -20.81 -17.59 -16.93
CA MET A 265 -21.43 -18.43 -15.90
C MET A 265 -22.90 -18.11 -15.62
N MET A 266 -23.58 -17.38 -16.50
CA MET A 266 -24.99 -17.06 -16.31
C MET A 266 -25.84 -18.32 -16.09
N GLY A 267 -26.62 -18.34 -15.01
CA GLY A 267 -27.46 -19.48 -14.61
C GLY A 267 -26.69 -20.67 -14.01
N LYS A 268 -25.39 -20.50 -13.71
CA LYS A 268 -24.57 -21.51 -13.04
C LYS A 268 -24.14 -21.00 -11.67
N PRO A 269 -23.93 -21.89 -10.67
CA PRO A 269 -23.42 -21.51 -9.37
C PRO A 269 -22.07 -20.76 -9.49
N LEU A 270 -21.94 -19.64 -8.77
CA LEU A 270 -20.68 -18.89 -8.69
C LEU A 270 -19.76 -19.55 -7.67
N VAL A 271 -18.82 -20.37 -8.16
CA VAL A 271 -17.87 -21.12 -7.34
C VAL A 271 -16.46 -20.69 -7.68
N PHE A 272 -15.78 -19.99 -6.77
CA PHE A 272 -14.39 -19.59 -7.00
C PHE A 272 -13.45 -20.77 -6.80
N VAL A 273 -12.60 -21.00 -7.79
CA VAL A 273 -11.68 -22.14 -7.84
C VAL A 273 -10.23 -21.68 -7.95
N ASN A 274 -9.30 -22.41 -7.33
CA ASN A 274 -7.87 -22.16 -7.46
C ASN A 274 -7.35 -22.67 -8.81
N SER A 275 -7.72 -21.95 -9.87
CA SER A 275 -7.43 -22.33 -11.26
C SER A 275 -7.00 -21.12 -12.09
N MET A 276 -6.09 -21.35 -13.01
CA MET A 276 -5.64 -20.37 -14.02
C MET A 276 -5.31 -21.15 -15.29
N PRO A 277 -6.31 -21.50 -16.10
CA PRO A 277 -6.11 -22.29 -17.32
C PRO A 277 -5.11 -21.59 -18.27
N ASP A 278 -4.20 -22.36 -18.83
CA ASP A 278 -3.18 -21.89 -19.79
C ASP A 278 -2.35 -20.68 -19.30
N GLY A 279 -2.18 -20.56 -17.97
CA GLY A 279 -1.46 -19.44 -17.35
C GLY A 279 -2.19 -18.10 -17.40
N ILE A 280 -3.47 -18.08 -17.70
CA ILE A 280 -4.30 -16.87 -17.82
C ILE A 280 -5.67 -17.12 -17.20
N PHE A 281 -6.17 -16.16 -16.42
CA PHE A 281 -7.56 -16.18 -15.97
C PHE A 281 -8.51 -15.95 -17.16
N THR A 282 -9.39 -16.89 -17.43
CA THR A 282 -10.31 -16.86 -18.57
C THR A 282 -11.77 -16.77 -18.17
N GLY A 283 -12.16 -17.31 -16.99
CA GLY A 283 -13.53 -17.36 -16.50
C GLY A 283 -13.77 -16.51 -15.25
N GLU A 284 -15.03 -16.27 -14.96
CA GLU A 284 -15.47 -15.56 -13.74
C GLU A 284 -15.07 -16.31 -12.48
N ALA A 285 -15.11 -17.64 -12.50
CA ALA A 285 -14.81 -18.49 -11.36
C ALA A 285 -13.30 -18.64 -11.09
N ASP A 286 -12.44 -18.33 -12.06
CA ASP A 286 -11.01 -18.53 -11.93
C ASP A 286 -10.38 -17.65 -10.84
N GLY A 287 -9.50 -18.24 -10.04
CA GLY A 287 -8.72 -17.60 -8.98
C GLY A 287 -9.55 -17.20 -7.74
N PHE A 288 -8.94 -17.26 -6.59
CA PHE A 288 -9.54 -16.78 -5.35
C PHE A 288 -9.57 -15.25 -5.29
N ARG A 289 -10.45 -14.69 -4.44
CA ARG A 289 -10.61 -13.25 -4.26
C ARG A 289 -10.10 -12.84 -2.88
N LEU A 290 -9.44 -11.69 -2.79
CA LEU A 290 -8.95 -11.15 -1.53
C LEU A 290 -10.13 -10.65 -0.66
N GLN A 291 -10.18 -11.07 0.60
CA GLN A 291 -11.16 -10.65 1.61
C GLN A 291 -10.49 -10.08 2.86
N LYS A 292 -9.23 -9.72 2.78
CA LYS A 292 -8.46 -9.31 3.95
C LYS A 292 -9.01 -8.04 4.63
N TYR A 293 -9.50 -7.10 3.83
CA TYR A 293 -10.05 -5.84 4.33
C TYR A 293 -11.53 -5.99 4.65
N GLU A 294 -11.92 -5.57 5.85
CA GLU A 294 -13.30 -5.58 6.29
C GLU A 294 -14.15 -4.63 5.43
N ILE A 295 -15.37 -5.07 5.09
CA ILE A 295 -16.35 -4.28 4.34
C ILE A 295 -17.55 -4.08 5.24
N GLN A 296 -17.76 -2.86 5.73
CA GLN A 296 -18.91 -2.45 6.54
C GLN A 296 -19.81 -1.45 5.80
N GLU A 297 -20.91 -1.06 6.43
CA GLU A 297 -21.89 -0.12 5.86
C GLU A 297 -21.21 1.22 5.51
N GLU A 298 -20.34 1.70 6.38
CA GLU A 298 -19.59 2.96 6.25
C GLU A 298 -18.62 2.97 5.07
N CYS A 299 -18.19 1.80 4.62
CA CYS A 299 -17.28 1.65 3.48
C CYS A 299 -17.98 1.64 2.12
N LYS A 300 -19.31 1.74 2.09
CA LYS A 300 -20.12 1.50 0.88
C LYS A 300 -20.40 2.76 0.08
N THR A 301 -19.89 3.90 0.51
CA THR A 301 -20.11 5.21 -0.14
C THR A 301 -18.98 5.59 -1.08
#